data_423d9e254dcf3c113e5279378ea340da
#
_entry.id   423d9e254dcf3c113e5279378ea340da
#
_cell.length_a   1.000
_cell.length_b   1.000
_cell.length_c   1.000
_cell.angle_alpha   90.00
_cell.angle_beta   90.00
_cell.angle_gamma   90.00
#
_symmetry.space_group_name_H-M   'P 1'
#
loop_
_entity.id
_entity.type
_entity.pdbx_description
1 polymer ?
#
loop_
_entity_poly.entity_id
_entity_poly.type
_entity_poly.pdbx_seq_one_letter_code
_entity_poly.pdbx_strand_id
1 'polypeptide(L)'
;MAWTTHKFRKNIMDSETGVIRKKWNGRIKVALVYPSTYHIGMSNLGFQAVYELINTFENVVCERSFLPENGGSDAADRITTIESGSSISSFDLIAFSVSYENDYPNLLTILEKAKLPLGSKDRGIPHPLVIAGGVAFFLNPEPLASFIDCFLIGEAEAILPRFFDAVSHDLLSQDRISCLKTLAREVPGVYVPSLYRTEYNSDGTLNAFEPIADVPHKIERLYVKDLSFTPTCSSIVTPNTIFDNTFLMEVSRGCPHGCRFCAAGFVYRPPRFRPFSILKECMEQGTSKTDKIGLVGAAVSDLPDLNKICGWEFEKDARISFSSLRADALTSELLSILKKSKTKTATIAPDAGSDRMRNVINKGISETDILDAAEKIVAAGIPNLKLYFMVGLPTETLDDVEAIVTLCKKIKHRFLKSSRAKKRMGEITVSLNSFVPKPFTPFQWVQMDDVRLLKSKIKKVKNGLKRVANVRVHADIPKWAYIHALLSRGDRKAGQILSLVNTNQGNWPRTFKSSPVNPDFYVYRERSLDELLPWDFIDHGIRKSFLKSEYKKAIQGKTSPPCVVESCNICGVCTE
;
A
#
# COMPACT_ATOMS: atom_id res chain seq x y z
N MET A 1 3.09 -14.88 -31.85
CA MET A 1 2.68 -13.98 -30.73
C MET A 1 1.51 -14.54 -29.91
N ALA A 2 0.35 -14.86 -30.44
CA ALA A 2 -0.74 -15.50 -29.66
C ALA A 2 -0.30 -16.79 -28.94
N TRP A 3 0.63 -17.52 -29.48
CA TRP A 3 1.17 -18.77 -28.92
C TRP A 3 2.03 -18.55 -27.67
N THR A 4 2.76 -17.44 -27.59
CA THR A 4 3.58 -17.08 -26.41
C THR A 4 2.73 -16.67 -25.22
N THR A 5 1.68 -15.90 -25.42
CA THR A 5 0.75 -15.48 -24.36
C THR A 5 -0.05 -16.67 -23.84
N HIS A 6 -0.51 -17.58 -24.72
CA HIS A 6 -1.21 -18.79 -24.32
C HIS A 6 -0.29 -19.74 -23.53
N LYS A 7 0.96 -19.92 -23.95
CA LYS A 7 1.95 -20.75 -23.25
C LYS A 7 2.28 -20.17 -21.87
N PHE A 8 2.48 -18.86 -21.78
CA PHE A 8 2.72 -18.17 -20.50
C PHE A 8 1.54 -18.39 -19.53
N ARG A 9 0.31 -18.13 -19.99
CA ARG A 9 -0.89 -18.34 -19.19
C ARG A 9 -1.03 -19.78 -18.69
N LYS A 10 -0.80 -20.77 -19.59
CA LYS A 10 -0.84 -22.19 -19.23
C LYS A 10 0.20 -22.52 -18.17
N ASN A 11 1.43 -22.07 -18.32
CA ASN A 11 2.50 -22.29 -17.33
C ASN A 11 2.16 -21.69 -15.96
N ILE A 12 1.59 -20.48 -15.93
CA ILE A 12 1.13 -19.87 -14.68
C ILE A 12 0.07 -20.75 -14.03
N MET A 13 -0.99 -21.10 -14.76
CA MET A 13 -2.10 -21.89 -14.22
C MET A 13 -1.68 -23.29 -13.75
N ASP A 14 -0.73 -23.91 -14.44
CA ASP A 14 -0.20 -25.24 -14.07
C ASP A 14 0.69 -25.16 -12.80
N SER A 15 1.21 -23.97 -12.46
CA SER A 15 2.05 -23.73 -11.28
C SER A 15 1.26 -23.22 -10.05
N GLU A 16 -0.01 -22.89 -10.21
CA GLU A 16 -0.87 -22.39 -9.15
C GLU A 16 -1.64 -23.47 -8.42
N THR A 17 -1.73 -23.35 -7.08
CA THR A 17 -2.64 -24.15 -6.25
C THR A 17 -3.70 -23.24 -5.64
N GLY A 18 -4.98 -23.57 -5.80
CA GLY A 18 -6.09 -22.80 -5.20
C GLY A 18 -6.85 -21.89 -6.18
N VAL A 19 -6.67 -22.05 -7.48
CA VAL A 19 -7.40 -21.27 -8.51
C VAL A 19 -8.90 -21.57 -8.44
N ILE A 20 -9.72 -20.52 -8.46
CA ILE A 20 -11.18 -20.63 -8.48
C ILE A 20 -11.65 -20.52 -9.93
N ARG A 21 -12.47 -21.48 -10.36
CA ARG A 21 -13.09 -21.47 -11.70
C ARG A 21 -14.58 -21.60 -11.58
N LYS A 22 -15.31 -20.65 -12.16
CA LYS A 22 -16.77 -20.65 -12.22
C LYS A 22 -17.25 -20.55 -13.67
N LYS A 23 -18.43 -21.10 -13.94
CA LYS A 23 -19.10 -20.91 -15.22
C LYS A 23 -19.66 -19.49 -15.33
N TRP A 24 -19.63 -18.92 -16.51
CA TRP A 24 -20.08 -17.53 -16.75
C TRP A 24 -21.61 -17.37 -16.80
N ASN A 25 -22.32 -18.41 -17.21
CA ASN A 25 -23.75 -18.34 -17.52
C ASN A 25 -24.57 -17.76 -16.36
N GLY A 26 -25.28 -16.66 -16.62
CA GLY A 26 -26.15 -15.99 -15.68
C GLY A 26 -25.43 -15.22 -14.58
N ARG A 27 -24.08 -15.10 -14.65
CA ARG A 27 -23.29 -14.40 -13.64
C ARG A 27 -22.76 -13.07 -14.15
N ILE A 28 -22.64 -12.11 -13.25
CA ILE A 28 -21.91 -10.86 -13.49
C ILE A 28 -20.41 -11.20 -13.58
N LYS A 29 -19.79 -10.80 -14.68
CA LYS A 29 -18.39 -11.09 -14.98
C LYS A 29 -17.52 -9.93 -14.53
N VAL A 30 -16.58 -10.21 -13.64
CA VAL A 30 -15.64 -9.23 -13.09
C VAL A 30 -14.23 -9.58 -13.54
N ALA A 31 -13.58 -8.68 -14.28
CA ALA A 31 -12.15 -8.73 -14.49
C ALA A 31 -11.46 -7.96 -13.37
N LEU A 32 -10.85 -8.67 -12.42
CA LEU A 32 -10.07 -8.06 -11.33
C LEU A 32 -8.65 -7.81 -11.83
N VAL A 33 -8.26 -6.55 -11.89
CA VAL A 33 -7.02 -6.11 -12.51
C VAL A 33 -6.07 -5.54 -11.46
N TYR A 34 -4.84 -6.09 -11.41
CA TYR A 34 -3.74 -5.44 -10.70
C TYR A 34 -2.87 -4.70 -11.73
N PRO A 35 -2.67 -3.37 -11.60
CA PRO A 35 -2.01 -2.58 -12.64
C PRO A 35 -0.47 -2.71 -12.60
N SER A 36 0.01 -3.94 -12.53
CA SER A 36 1.42 -4.32 -12.63
C SER A 36 1.52 -5.74 -13.17
N THR A 37 2.74 -6.31 -13.20
CA THR A 37 2.94 -7.68 -13.67
C THR A 37 2.32 -8.72 -12.74
N TYR A 38 2.11 -9.94 -13.24
CA TYR A 38 1.63 -11.08 -12.44
C TYR A 38 2.47 -11.30 -11.17
N HIS A 39 3.80 -11.26 -11.31
CA HIS A 39 4.75 -11.46 -10.22
C HIS A 39 4.50 -10.48 -9.04
N ILE A 40 4.24 -9.22 -9.34
CA ILE A 40 3.95 -8.18 -8.33
C ILE A 40 2.52 -8.32 -7.80
N GLY A 41 1.53 -8.46 -8.70
CA GLY A 41 0.11 -8.52 -8.33
C GLY A 41 -0.21 -9.71 -7.44
N MET A 42 0.29 -10.89 -7.77
CA MET A 42 0.08 -12.09 -6.95
C MET A 42 0.90 -12.11 -5.66
N SER A 43 1.88 -11.21 -5.51
CA SER A 43 2.55 -10.96 -4.23
C SER A 43 1.73 -10.10 -3.26
N ASN A 44 0.62 -9.52 -3.72
CA ASN A 44 -0.26 -8.68 -2.91
C ASN A 44 -1.39 -9.51 -2.29
N LEU A 45 -1.35 -9.69 -0.97
CA LEU A 45 -2.37 -10.47 -0.24
C LEU A 45 -3.77 -9.86 -0.39
N GLY A 46 -3.89 -8.53 -0.39
CA GLY A 46 -5.17 -7.86 -0.54
C GLY A 46 -5.82 -8.14 -1.91
N PHE A 47 -5.03 -8.22 -2.98
CA PHE A 47 -5.51 -8.60 -4.31
C PHE A 47 -6.06 -10.03 -4.32
N GLN A 48 -5.33 -10.98 -3.70
CA GLN A 48 -5.77 -12.37 -3.60
C GLN A 48 -7.05 -12.51 -2.76
N ALA A 49 -7.13 -11.78 -1.64
CA ALA A 49 -8.31 -11.77 -0.78
C ALA A 49 -9.56 -11.21 -1.49
N VAL A 50 -9.39 -10.13 -2.29
CA VAL A 50 -10.48 -9.58 -3.10
C VAL A 50 -10.93 -10.56 -4.18
N TYR A 51 -9.99 -11.25 -4.85
CA TYR A 51 -10.31 -12.29 -5.82
C TYR A 51 -11.13 -13.44 -5.21
N GLU A 52 -10.71 -13.93 -4.06
CA GLU A 52 -11.43 -14.97 -3.33
C GLU A 52 -12.82 -14.48 -2.92
N LEU A 53 -12.89 -13.30 -2.26
CA LEU A 53 -14.14 -12.73 -1.76
C LEU A 53 -15.17 -12.52 -2.88
N ILE A 54 -14.78 -11.94 -4.02
CA ILE A 54 -15.70 -11.76 -5.16
C ILE A 54 -16.22 -13.10 -5.66
N ASN A 55 -15.40 -14.14 -5.63
CA ASN A 55 -15.80 -15.47 -6.03
C ASN A 55 -16.66 -16.21 -5.00
N THR A 56 -16.86 -15.69 -3.79
CA THR A 56 -17.85 -16.27 -2.85
C THR A 56 -19.29 -15.94 -3.24
N PHE A 57 -19.53 -14.83 -3.95
CA PHE A 57 -20.88 -14.47 -4.41
C PHE A 57 -21.35 -15.42 -5.52
N GLU A 58 -22.51 -16.05 -5.36
CA GLU A 58 -23.01 -17.07 -6.30
C GLU A 58 -23.30 -16.49 -7.68
N ASN A 59 -23.82 -15.26 -7.73
CA ASN A 59 -24.22 -14.55 -8.95
C ASN A 59 -23.04 -13.84 -9.64
N VAL A 60 -21.79 -14.01 -9.18
CA VAL A 60 -20.61 -13.34 -9.71
C VAL A 60 -19.54 -14.36 -10.09
N VAL A 61 -18.80 -14.06 -11.13
CA VAL A 61 -17.55 -14.74 -11.50
C VAL A 61 -16.44 -13.70 -11.63
N CYS A 62 -15.31 -13.95 -10.96
CA CYS A 62 -14.16 -13.06 -10.97
C CYS A 62 -12.95 -13.78 -11.57
N GLU A 63 -12.30 -13.14 -12.53
CA GLU A 63 -11.06 -13.59 -13.16
C GLU A 63 -9.97 -12.53 -13.02
N ARG A 64 -8.71 -12.95 -12.92
CA ARG A 64 -7.56 -12.07 -12.67
C ARG A 64 -6.91 -11.61 -13.96
N SER A 65 -6.46 -10.35 -13.98
CA SER A 65 -5.72 -9.77 -15.11
C SER A 65 -4.56 -8.90 -14.64
N PHE A 66 -3.51 -8.81 -15.44
CA PHE A 66 -2.26 -8.12 -15.14
C PHE A 66 -1.67 -7.48 -16.39
N LEU A 67 -0.70 -6.58 -16.20
CA LEU A 67 0.15 -6.13 -17.31
C LEU A 67 1.06 -7.27 -17.79
N PRO A 68 1.29 -7.38 -19.11
CA PRO A 68 2.30 -8.28 -19.67
C PRO A 68 3.71 -7.96 -19.15
N GLU A 69 4.52 -8.99 -18.87
CA GLU A 69 5.86 -8.83 -18.30
C GLU A 69 6.83 -8.02 -19.17
N ASN A 70 6.67 -8.08 -20.49
CA ASN A 70 7.54 -7.37 -21.45
C ASN A 70 7.16 -5.90 -21.66
N GLY A 71 6.42 -5.29 -20.73
CA GLY A 71 6.00 -3.88 -20.80
C GLY A 71 5.03 -3.58 -21.94
N GLY A 72 4.59 -4.61 -22.68
CA GLY A 72 3.61 -4.47 -23.74
C GLY A 72 4.06 -3.51 -24.86
N SER A 73 5.30 -3.59 -25.30
CA SER A 73 5.81 -2.75 -26.40
C SER A 73 5.14 -3.05 -27.75
N ASP A 74 4.49 -4.21 -27.88
CA ASP A 74 3.74 -4.58 -29.08
C ASP A 74 2.27 -4.16 -28.97
N ALA A 75 1.80 -3.43 -29.96
CA ALA A 75 0.39 -3.04 -30.12
C ALA A 75 -0.59 -4.24 -30.20
N ALA A 76 -0.07 -5.45 -30.31
CA ALA A 76 -0.81 -6.71 -30.37
C ALA A 76 -1.12 -7.35 -29.01
N ASP A 77 -0.52 -6.88 -27.92
CA ASP A 77 -0.71 -7.45 -26.59
C ASP A 77 -2.06 -7.00 -25.99
N ARG A 78 -3.08 -7.80 -26.22
CA ARG A 78 -4.40 -7.61 -25.59
C ARG A 78 -4.32 -7.94 -24.11
N ILE A 79 -4.95 -7.13 -23.29
CA ILE A 79 -5.14 -7.43 -21.88
C ILE A 79 -6.22 -8.51 -21.73
N THR A 80 -5.80 -9.66 -21.22
CA THR A 80 -6.69 -10.83 -21.04
C THR A 80 -6.62 -11.35 -19.60
N THR A 81 -7.64 -12.07 -19.19
CA THR A 81 -7.65 -12.73 -17.89
C THR A 81 -6.79 -14.01 -17.89
N ILE A 82 -6.37 -14.43 -16.70
CA ILE A 82 -5.57 -15.66 -16.51
C ILE A 82 -6.47 -16.89 -16.63
N GLU A 83 -7.66 -16.90 -16.06
CA GLU A 83 -8.52 -18.07 -15.98
C GLU A 83 -9.08 -18.49 -17.34
N SER A 84 -9.79 -17.63 -18.05
CA SER A 84 -10.38 -17.93 -19.35
C SER A 84 -9.51 -17.51 -20.55
N GLY A 85 -8.67 -16.48 -20.38
CA GLY A 85 -7.94 -15.82 -21.47
C GLY A 85 -8.82 -14.88 -22.29
N SER A 86 -9.98 -14.52 -21.78
CA SER A 86 -10.89 -13.59 -22.43
C SER A 86 -10.39 -12.15 -22.27
N SER A 87 -10.68 -11.30 -23.27
CA SER A 87 -10.38 -9.87 -23.16
C SER A 87 -11.15 -9.24 -22.02
N ILE A 88 -10.48 -8.38 -21.22
CA ILE A 88 -11.17 -7.68 -20.11
C ILE A 88 -12.32 -6.78 -20.59
N SER A 89 -12.32 -6.35 -21.86
CA SER A 89 -13.42 -5.59 -22.46
C SER A 89 -14.70 -6.39 -22.67
N SER A 90 -14.67 -7.73 -22.54
CA SER A 90 -15.85 -8.59 -22.64
C SER A 90 -16.50 -8.91 -21.28
N PHE A 91 -16.00 -8.32 -20.22
CA PHE A 91 -16.58 -8.43 -18.87
C PHE A 91 -17.62 -7.35 -18.61
N ASP A 92 -18.45 -7.54 -17.60
CA ASP A 92 -19.45 -6.55 -17.21
C ASP A 92 -18.81 -5.45 -16.33
N LEU A 93 -17.83 -5.83 -15.49
CA LEU A 93 -17.04 -4.92 -14.68
C LEU A 93 -15.54 -5.14 -14.87
N ILE A 94 -14.79 -4.06 -14.88
CA ILE A 94 -13.33 -4.05 -14.70
C ILE A 94 -13.04 -3.43 -13.34
N ALA A 95 -12.50 -4.22 -12.41
CA ALA A 95 -12.20 -3.82 -11.05
C ALA A 95 -10.70 -3.68 -10.85
N PHE A 96 -10.19 -2.45 -10.72
CA PHE A 96 -8.79 -2.20 -10.42
C PHE A 96 -8.52 -2.28 -8.91
N SER A 97 -7.57 -3.12 -8.50
CA SER A 97 -7.04 -3.18 -7.14
C SER A 97 -5.70 -2.48 -7.09
N VAL A 98 -5.63 -1.30 -6.44
CA VAL A 98 -4.45 -0.43 -6.48
C VAL A 98 -3.94 -0.15 -5.08
N SER A 99 -2.69 -0.53 -4.82
CA SER A 99 -2.04 -0.34 -3.52
C SER A 99 -0.97 0.75 -3.53
N TYR A 100 -0.57 1.23 -4.72
CA TYR A 100 0.55 2.15 -4.88
C TYR A 100 0.31 3.15 -6.01
N GLU A 101 0.46 4.44 -5.73
CA GLU A 101 0.08 5.51 -6.66
C GLU A 101 0.95 5.54 -7.93
N ASN A 102 2.20 5.06 -7.88
CA ASN A 102 3.04 4.97 -9.08
C ASN A 102 2.52 3.97 -10.14
N ASP A 103 1.52 3.15 -9.78
CA ASP A 103 0.83 2.26 -10.72
C ASP A 103 -0.29 2.97 -11.52
N TYR A 104 -0.65 4.22 -11.19
CA TYR A 104 -1.70 4.96 -11.90
C TYR A 104 -1.50 5.05 -13.43
N PRO A 105 -0.29 5.32 -13.96
CA PRO A 105 -0.06 5.30 -15.42
C PRO A 105 -0.34 3.94 -16.06
N ASN A 106 -0.04 2.85 -15.34
CA ASN A 106 -0.27 1.49 -15.82
C ASN A 106 -1.76 1.19 -16.01
N LEU A 107 -2.61 1.78 -15.16
CA LEU A 107 -4.07 1.65 -15.28
C LEU A 107 -4.56 2.25 -16.60
N LEU A 108 -4.07 3.43 -16.99
CA LEU A 108 -4.40 4.05 -18.27
C LEU A 108 -3.90 3.18 -19.45
N THR A 109 -2.68 2.68 -19.34
CA THR A 109 -2.10 1.75 -20.34
C THR A 109 -2.97 0.50 -20.51
N ILE A 110 -3.50 -0.06 -19.42
CA ILE A 110 -4.40 -1.22 -19.47
C ILE A 110 -5.71 -0.89 -20.17
N LEU A 111 -6.34 0.24 -19.86
CA LEU A 111 -7.57 0.68 -20.53
C LEU A 111 -7.34 0.89 -22.03
N GLU A 112 -6.25 1.55 -22.42
CA GLU A 112 -5.89 1.77 -23.83
C GLU A 112 -5.69 0.44 -24.58
N LYS A 113 -4.92 -0.48 -23.99
CA LYS A 113 -4.66 -1.81 -24.58
C LYS A 113 -5.92 -2.68 -24.61
N ALA A 114 -6.87 -2.48 -23.70
CA ALA A 114 -8.18 -3.10 -23.74
C ALA A 114 -9.11 -2.46 -24.79
N LYS A 115 -8.65 -1.41 -25.50
CA LYS A 115 -9.40 -0.62 -26.48
C LYS A 115 -10.66 0.04 -25.89
N LEU A 116 -10.56 0.48 -24.65
CA LEU A 116 -11.60 1.20 -23.95
C LEU A 116 -11.30 2.70 -23.97
N PRO A 117 -12.34 3.56 -24.07
CA PRO A 117 -12.16 4.99 -23.90
C PRO A 117 -11.52 5.28 -22.53
N LEU A 118 -10.45 6.09 -22.50
CA LEU A 118 -9.76 6.44 -21.25
C LEU A 118 -10.68 7.22 -20.32
N GLY A 119 -11.34 8.27 -20.85
CA GLY A 119 -12.25 9.10 -20.08
C GLY A 119 -13.52 8.34 -19.68
N SER A 120 -13.90 8.41 -18.41
CA SER A 120 -15.16 7.80 -17.91
C SER A 120 -16.39 8.36 -18.64
N LYS A 121 -16.39 9.65 -18.97
CA LYS A 121 -17.47 10.33 -19.71
C LYS A 121 -17.65 9.83 -21.13
N ASP A 122 -16.63 9.22 -21.72
CA ASP A 122 -16.63 8.73 -23.10
C ASP A 122 -17.08 7.26 -23.19
N ARG A 123 -17.40 6.62 -22.05
CA ARG A 123 -17.91 5.26 -21.95
C ARG A 123 -19.44 5.25 -21.85
N GLY A 124 -20.08 4.43 -22.66
CA GLY A 124 -21.54 4.18 -22.65
C GLY A 124 -21.87 2.72 -22.29
N ILE A 125 -23.14 2.34 -22.48
CA ILE A 125 -23.70 1.00 -22.15
C ILE A 125 -22.83 -0.19 -22.66
N PRO A 126 -22.28 -0.19 -23.91
CA PRO A 126 -21.53 -1.35 -24.41
C PRO A 126 -20.17 -1.54 -23.74
N HIS A 127 -19.72 -0.58 -22.91
CA HIS A 127 -18.44 -0.67 -22.23
C HIS A 127 -18.62 -1.20 -20.80
N PRO A 128 -17.67 -2.02 -20.30
CA PRO A 128 -17.64 -2.42 -18.89
C PRO A 128 -17.72 -1.23 -17.94
N LEU A 129 -18.34 -1.42 -16.78
CA LEU A 129 -18.21 -0.46 -15.69
C LEU A 129 -16.79 -0.56 -15.11
N VAL A 130 -16.05 0.55 -15.09
CA VAL A 130 -14.67 0.60 -14.59
C VAL A 130 -14.67 1.11 -13.15
N ILE A 131 -14.41 0.21 -12.22
CA ILE A 131 -14.36 0.51 -10.79
C ILE A 131 -12.95 0.37 -10.25
N ALA A 132 -12.65 1.05 -9.14
CA ALA A 132 -11.35 0.93 -8.51
C ALA A 132 -11.46 0.95 -6.98
N GLY A 133 -10.61 0.13 -6.34
CA GLY A 133 -10.48 0.03 -4.89
C GLY A 133 -9.05 -0.19 -4.46
N GLY A 134 -8.81 -0.15 -3.17
CA GLY A 134 -7.50 -0.34 -2.56
C GLY A 134 -6.98 0.88 -1.83
N VAL A 135 -5.90 0.71 -1.07
CA VAL A 135 -5.42 1.72 -0.12
C VAL A 135 -5.00 3.04 -0.78
N ALA A 136 -4.56 3.03 -2.03
CA ALA A 136 -4.22 4.25 -2.76
C ALA A 136 -5.43 5.21 -2.88
N PHE A 137 -6.63 4.66 -3.00
CA PHE A 137 -7.87 5.45 -3.10
C PHE A 137 -8.47 5.81 -1.75
N PHE A 138 -8.13 5.11 -0.68
CA PHE A 138 -8.43 5.59 0.68
C PHE A 138 -7.66 6.89 0.98
N LEU A 139 -6.51 7.08 0.33
CA LEU A 139 -5.70 8.26 0.47
C LEU A 139 -6.20 9.38 -0.45
N ASN A 140 -6.25 9.14 -1.75
CA ASN A 140 -6.64 10.17 -2.70
C ASN A 140 -7.00 9.58 -4.09
N PRO A 141 -8.29 9.49 -4.47
CA PRO A 141 -8.72 9.03 -5.77
C PRO A 141 -8.70 10.12 -6.86
N GLU A 142 -8.60 11.41 -6.49
CA GLU A 142 -8.81 12.54 -7.40
C GLU A 142 -7.89 12.57 -8.65
N PRO A 143 -6.61 12.16 -8.60
CA PRO A 143 -5.80 12.09 -9.82
C PRO A 143 -6.36 11.17 -10.91
N LEU A 144 -7.17 10.17 -10.53
CA LEU A 144 -7.82 9.23 -11.46
C LEU A 144 -9.32 9.50 -11.68
N ALA A 145 -9.86 10.56 -11.10
CA ALA A 145 -11.30 10.88 -11.13
C ALA A 145 -11.91 10.96 -12.55
N SER A 146 -11.12 11.37 -13.54
CA SER A 146 -11.58 11.46 -14.93
C SER A 146 -11.58 10.12 -15.68
N PHE A 147 -10.98 9.08 -15.12
CA PHE A 147 -10.77 7.79 -15.81
C PHE A 147 -11.58 6.64 -15.21
N ILE A 148 -12.00 6.76 -13.98
CA ILE A 148 -12.73 5.72 -13.24
C ILE A 148 -14.19 6.14 -13.08
N ASP A 149 -15.12 5.19 -13.26
CA ASP A 149 -16.55 5.46 -13.13
C ASP A 149 -16.95 5.60 -11.67
N CYS A 150 -16.47 4.69 -10.81
CA CYS A 150 -16.63 4.83 -9.37
C CYS A 150 -15.50 4.17 -8.58
N PHE A 151 -15.21 4.73 -7.39
CA PHE A 151 -14.27 4.20 -6.43
C PHE A 151 -14.99 3.56 -5.25
N LEU A 152 -14.43 2.47 -4.74
CA LEU A 152 -14.88 1.79 -3.55
C LEU A 152 -13.96 2.17 -2.38
N ILE A 153 -14.44 3.07 -1.51
CA ILE A 153 -13.67 3.63 -0.39
C ILE A 153 -13.96 2.81 0.88
N GLY A 154 -13.18 1.77 1.09
CA GLY A 154 -13.38 0.89 2.24
C GLY A 154 -12.69 -0.46 2.09
N GLU A 155 -12.71 -1.23 3.16
CA GLU A 155 -12.22 -2.59 3.17
C GLU A 155 -13.18 -3.48 2.37
N ALA A 156 -12.62 -4.37 1.56
CA ALA A 156 -13.40 -5.18 0.61
C ALA A 156 -14.52 -5.97 1.31
N GLU A 157 -14.22 -6.53 2.46
CA GLU A 157 -15.17 -7.33 3.24
C GLU A 157 -16.37 -6.51 3.73
N ALA A 158 -16.22 -5.20 3.90
CA ALA A 158 -17.29 -4.31 4.35
C ALA A 158 -18.11 -3.73 3.18
N ILE A 159 -17.49 -3.49 2.01
CA ILE A 159 -18.13 -2.79 0.90
C ILE A 159 -18.64 -3.73 -0.20
N LEU A 160 -17.92 -4.80 -0.54
CA LEU A 160 -18.28 -5.67 -1.68
C LEU A 160 -19.61 -6.41 -1.50
N PRO A 161 -20.02 -6.89 -0.31
CA PRO A 161 -21.34 -7.47 -0.15
C PRO A 161 -22.45 -6.51 -0.58
N ARG A 162 -22.45 -5.29 -0.03
CA ARG A 162 -23.43 -4.25 -0.38
C ARG A 162 -23.37 -3.83 -1.85
N PHE A 163 -22.17 -3.78 -2.40
CA PHE A 163 -21.97 -3.45 -3.81
C PHE A 163 -22.56 -4.52 -4.73
N PHE A 164 -22.30 -5.81 -4.49
CA PHE A 164 -22.85 -6.90 -5.31
C PHE A 164 -24.31 -7.22 -5.03
N ASP A 165 -24.86 -6.80 -3.90
CA ASP A 165 -26.30 -6.82 -3.66
C ASP A 165 -27.03 -5.77 -4.53
N ALA A 166 -26.43 -4.59 -4.74
CA ALA A 166 -26.97 -3.53 -5.58
C ALA A 166 -26.73 -3.81 -7.08
N VAL A 167 -25.61 -4.43 -7.46
CA VAL A 167 -25.27 -4.67 -8.86
C VAL A 167 -26.02 -5.86 -9.43
N SER A 168 -26.82 -5.62 -10.48
CA SER A 168 -27.55 -6.63 -11.25
C SER A 168 -27.37 -6.39 -12.75
N HIS A 169 -27.71 -7.38 -13.58
CA HIS A 169 -27.75 -7.19 -15.04
C HIS A 169 -28.72 -6.08 -15.45
N ASP A 170 -29.85 -5.95 -14.76
CA ASP A 170 -30.84 -4.90 -15.01
C ASP A 170 -30.26 -3.52 -14.69
N LEU A 171 -29.56 -3.35 -13.59
CA LEU A 171 -28.88 -2.10 -13.26
C LEU A 171 -27.79 -1.75 -14.29
N LEU A 172 -26.98 -2.72 -14.70
CA LEU A 172 -25.90 -2.50 -15.68
C LEU A 172 -26.41 -2.24 -17.10
N SER A 173 -27.66 -2.61 -17.42
CA SER A 173 -28.31 -2.33 -18.70
C SER A 173 -28.95 -0.93 -18.79
N GLN A 174 -29.05 -0.23 -17.67
CA GLN A 174 -29.53 1.16 -17.63
C GLN A 174 -28.51 2.12 -18.27
N ASP A 175 -28.92 3.36 -18.53
CA ASP A 175 -27.95 4.37 -18.89
C ASP A 175 -26.92 4.55 -17.77
N ARG A 176 -25.68 4.83 -18.18
CA ARG A 176 -24.53 4.83 -17.26
C ARG A 176 -24.67 5.82 -16.10
N ILE A 177 -25.29 6.97 -16.34
CA ILE A 177 -25.48 7.99 -15.29
C ILE A 177 -26.50 7.51 -14.26
N SER A 178 -27.60 6.91 -14.68
CA SER A 178 -28.61 6.34 -13.77
C SER A 178 -28.04 5.20 -12.93
N CYS A 179 -27.29 4.27 -13.56
CA CYS A 179 -26.59 3.22 -12.86
C CYS A 179 -25.63 3.78 -11.78
N LEU A 180 -24.80 4.75 -12.14
CA LEU A 180 -23.84 5.36 -11.23
C LEU A 180 -24.51 6.15 -10.08
N LYS A 181 -25.63 6.84 -10.36
CA LYS A 181 -26.41 7.52 -9.31
C LYS A 181 -26.99 6.52 -8.31
N THR A 182 -27.54 5.41 -8.78
CA THR A 182 -28.06 4.35 -7.92
C THR A 182 -26.97 3.80 -7.00
N LEU A 183 -25.80 3.44 -7.57
CA LEU A 183 -24.66 2.94 -6.77
C LEU A 183 -24.18 3.96 -5.73
N ALA A 184 -24.08 5.25 -6.09
CA ALA A 184 -23.63 6.29 -5.17
C ALA A 184 -24.60 6.55 -4.01
N ARG A 185 -25.91 6.30 -4.20
CA ARG A 185 -26.97 6.51 -3.20
C ARG A 185 -27.16 5.30 -2.30
N GLU A 186 -27.13 4.10 -2.87
CA GLU A 186 -27.50 2.86 -2.17
C GLU A 186 -26.29 2.17 -1.51
N VAL A 187 -25.09 2.41 -2.01
CA VAL A 187 -23.89 1.74 -1.50
C VAL A 187 -22.98 2.74 -0.77
N PRO A 188 -23.00 2.77 0.57
CA PRO A 188 -22.07 3.59 1.35
C PRO A 188 -20.61 3.28 0.96
N GLY A 189 -19.77 4.31 0.94
CA GLY A 189 -18.37 4.18 0.52
C GLY A 189 -18.15 4.19 -0.99
N VAL A 190 -19.19 4.24 -1.81
CA VAL A 190 -19.07 4.44 -3.26
C VAL A 190 -18.89 5.92 -3.57
N TYR A 191 -17.78 6.26 -4.21
CA TYR A 191 -17.49 7.60 -4.73
C TYR A 191 -17.56 7.61 -6.26
N VAL A 192 -18.47 8.38 -6.82
CA VAL A 192 -18.65 8.58 -8.27
C VAL A 192 -18.19 9.99 -8.65
N PRO A 193 -16.99 10.17 -9.23
CA PRO A 193 -16.39 11.50 -9.47
C PRO A 193 -17.25 12.43 -10.34
N SER A 194 -17.98 11.86 -11.31
CA SER A 194 -18.85 12.63 -12.21
C SER A 194 -20.06 13.27 -11.53
N LEU A 195 -20.38 12.88 -10.30
CA LEU A 195 -21.47 13.45 -9.50
C LEU A 195 -21.00 14.57 -8.54
N TYR A 196 -19.72 14.99 -8.66
CA TYR A 196 -19.15 16.05 -7.84
C TYR A 196 -18.45 17.10 -8.70
N ARG A 197 -18.65 18.37 -8.37
CA ARG A 197 -17.99 19.52 -8.99
C ARG A 197 -16.86 20.02 -8.09
N THR A 198 -15.72 20.31 -8.70
CA THR A 198 -14.58 20.97 -8.05
C THR A 198 -14.46 22.39 -8.53
N GLU A 199 -14.28 23.35 -7.62
CA GLU A 199 -14.00 24.76 -7.93
C GLU A 199 -12.61 25.13 -7.38
N TYR A 200 -11.93 26.03 -8.08
CA TYR A 200 -10.57 26.40 -7.74
C TYR A 200 -10.45 27.91 -7.57
N ASN A 201 -9.64 28.33 -6.63
CA ASN A 201 -9.21 29.71 -6.48
C ASN A 201 -8.25 30.12 -7.61
N SER A 202 -8.00 31.41 -7.75
CA SER A 202 -7.09 31.97 -8.76
C SER A 202 -5.63 31.49 -8.61
N ASP A 203 -5.22 31.13 -7.39
CA ASP A 203 -3.90 30.56 -7.08
C ASP A 203 -3.80 29.04 -7.37
N GLY A 204 -4.88 28.42 -7.81
CA GLY A 204 -4.95 27.00 -8.13
C GLY A 204 -5.32 26.07 -6.95
N THR A 205 -5.48 26.60 -5.74
CA THR A 205 -5.98 25.82 -4.59
C THR A 205 -7.45 25.47 -4.76
N LEU A 206 -7.90 24.38 -4.13
CA LEU A 206 -9.28 23.96 -4.15
C LEU A 206 -10.14 24.93 -3.31
N ASN A 207 -11.20 25.47 -3.93
CA ASN A 207 -12.16 26.34 -3.26
C ASN A 207 -13.37 25.58 -2.73
N ALA A 208 -13.91 24.69 -3.57
CA ALA A 208 -15.08 23.87 -3.20
C ALA A 208 -15.01 22.49 -3.84
N PHE A 209 -15.64 21.53 -3.16
CA PHE A 209 -15.88 20.17 -3.61
C PHE A 209 -17.33 19.82 -3.23
N GLU A 210 -18.24 19.88 -4.21
CA GLU A 210 -19.67 19.82 -3.94
C GLU A 210 -20.37 18.77 -4.82
N PRO A 211 -21.34 18.01 -4.26
CA PRO A 211 -22.17 17.14 -5.05
C PRO A 211 -23.07 17.96 -5.99
N ILE A 212 -23.24 17.47 -7.21
CA ILE A 212 -24.16 18.04 -8.21
C ILE A 212 -25.44 17.18 -8.40
N ALA A 213 -25.60 16.17 -7.56
CA ALA A 213 -26.74 15.27 -7.51
C ALA A 213 -27.07 14.96 -6.03
N ASP A 214 -28.18 14.27 -5.82
CA ASP A 214 -28.57 13.78 -4.49
C ASP A 214 -27.67 12.59 -4.08
N VAL A 215 -26.45 12.92 -3.60
CA VAL A 215 -25.41 11.98 -3.13
C VAL A 215 -24.69 12.58 -1.91
N PRO A 216 -24.02 11.76 -1.08
CA PRO A 216 -23.38 12.24 0.14
C PRO A 216 -22.30 13.32 -0.10
N HIS A 217 -22.24 14.36 0.72
CA HIS A 217 -21.16 15.35 0.70
C HIS A 217 -19.81 14.77 1.11
N LYS A 218 -19.81 13.76 1.99
CA LYS A 218 -18.62 13.02 2.43
C LYS A 218 -18.80 11.54 2.17
N ILE A 219 -17.75 10.92 1.72
CA ILE A 219 -17.69 9.48 1.49
C ILE A 219 -17.06 8.81 2.71
N GLU A 220 -17.87 8.07 3.44
CA GLU A 220 -17.40 7.33 4.61
C GLU A 220 -16.54 6.12 4.18
N ARG A 221 -15.38 5.97 4.81
CA ARG A 221 -14.58 4.76 4.63
C ARG A 221 -15.19 3.59 5.40
N LEU A 222 -15.69 2.61 4.69
CA LEU A 222 -16.20 1.39 5.32
C LEU A 222 -15.06 0.48 5.80
N TYR A 223 -15.22 -0.11 6.97
CA TYR A 223 -14.24 -1.07 7.50
C TYR A 223 -14.90 -2.13 8.39
N VAL A 224 -14.24 -3.28 8.51
CA VAL A 224 -14.68 -4.36 9.39
C VAL A 224 -14.26 -4.04 10.82
N LYS A 225 -15.23 -3.87 11.72
CA LYS A 225 -14.96 -3.56 13.14
C LYS A 225 -14.28 -4.73 13.85
N ASP A 226 -14.72 -5.96 13.60
CA ASP A 226 -14.18 -7.18 14.21
C ASP A 226 -13.57 -8.11 13.15
N LEU A 227 -12.29 -8.44 13.30
CA LEU A 227 -11.56 -9.34 12.41
C LEU A 227 -11.67 -10.84 12.80
N SER A 228 -12.49 -11.18 13.78
CA SER A 228 -12.65 -12.57 14.27
C SER A 228 -13.41 -13.47 13.30
N PHE A 229 -14.17 -12.90 12.36
CA PHE A 229 -15.08 -13.67 11.52
C PHE A 229 -14.55 -14.00 10.12
N THR A 230 -13.50 -13.33 9.66
CA THR A 230 -13.07 -13.46 8.27
C THR A 230 -11.54 -13.55 8.20
N PRO A 231 -10.97 -14.74 7.97
CA PRO A 231 -9.54 -14.85 7.72
C PRO A 231 -9.17 -14.12 6.42
N THR A 232 -7.99 -13.52 6.38
CA THR A 232 -7.40 -12.98 5.14
C THR A 232 -6.08 -13.66 4.91
N CYS A 233 -6.05 -14.62 4.00
CA CYS A 233 -4.88 -15.42 3.69
C CYS A 233 -4.80 -15.72 2.19
N SER A 234 -3.65 -16.23 1.74
CA SER A 234 -3.44 -16.58 0.33
C SER A 234 -4.43 -17.62 -0.16
N SER A 235 -5.32 -17.23 -1.07
CA SER A 235 -6.18 -18.17 -1.79
C SER A 235 -5.34 -19.02 -2.74
N ILE A 236 -4.34 -18.42 -3.38
CA ILE A 236 -3.47 -19.06 -4.37
C ILE A 236 -2.03 -19.09 -3.88
N VAL A 237 -1.39 -20.24 -3.94
CA VAL A 237 0.05 -20.42 -3.70
C VAL A 237 0.73 -20.73 -5.01
N THR A 238 1.82 -20.04 -5.31
CA THR A 238 2.58 -20.14 -6.57
C THR A 238 4.05 -19.78 -6.38
N PRO A 239 4.99 -20.41 -7.11
CA PRO A 239 6.40 -20.02 -7.09
C PRO A 239 6.65 -18.66 -7.78
N ASN A 240 5.71 -18.18 -8.59
CA ASN A 240 5.87 -17.00 -9.44
C ASN A 240 5.54 -15.69 -8.73
N THR A 241 5.86 -15.56 -7.43
CA THR A 241 5.70 -14.36 -6.63
C THR A 241 7.04 -13.96 -6.00
N ILE A 242 7.11 -12.74 -5.45
CA ILE A 242 8.27 -12.26 -4.67
C ILE A 242 8.56 -13.20 -3.47
N PHE A 243 7.52 -13.85 -2.95
CA PHE A 243 7.60 -14.67 -1.74
C PHE A 243 7.78 -16.18 -2.01
N ASP A 244 7.84 -16.61 -3.26
CA ASP A 244 8.14 -17.98 -3.68
C ASP A 244 7.44 -19.07 -2.83
N ASN A 245 6.25 -19.50 -3.26
CA ASN A 245 5.46 -20.53 -2.57
C ASN A 245 5.18 -20.25 -1.07
N THR A 246 5.13 -18.97 -0.66
CA THR A 246 4.78 -18.62 0.72
C THR A 246 3.28 -18.38 0.83
N PHE A 247 2.65 -19.01 1.79
CA PHE A 247 1.28 -18.71 2.18
C PHE A 247 1.27 -17.49 3.07
N LEU A 248 0.73 -16.38 2.56
CA LEU A 248 0.62 -15.14 3.31
C LEU A 248 -0.67 -15.13 4.13
N MET A 249 -0.60 -14.62 5.35
CA MET A 249 -1.77 -14.41 6.21
C MET A 249 -1.69 -13.07 6.92
N GLU A 250 -2.82 -12.34 6.95
CA GLU A 250 -2.94 -11.09 7.67
C GLU A 250 -3.13 -11.36 9.17
N VAL A 251 -2.28 -10.78 10.01
CA VAL A 251 -2.38 -10.93 11.47
C VAL A 251 -2.99 -9.71 12.14
N SER A 252 -2.90 -8.55 11.51
CA SER A 252 -3.44 -7.30 12.03
C SER A 252 -3.71 -6.31 10.92
N ARG A 253 -4.65 -5.41 11.14
CA ARG A 253 -4.99 -4.31 10.25
C ARG A 253 -4.88 -2.98 10.99
N GLY A 254 -4.09 -2.04 10.44
CA GLY A 254 -3.70 -0.82 11.13
C GLY A 254 -2.51 -1.00 12.07
N CYS A 255 -2.13 0.07 12.77
CA CYS A 255 -0.97 0.11 13.67
C CYS A 255 -1.28 1.00 14.87
N PRO A 256 -1.00 0.58 16.12
CA PRO A 256 -1.22 1.40 17.30
C PRO A 256 -0.24 2.57 17.42
N HIS A 257 0.91 2.49 16.73
CA HIS A 257 1.91 3.55 16.77
C HIS A 257 1.50 4.75 15.92
N GLY A 258 1.80 5.93 16.43
CA GLY A 258 1.45 7.19 15.79
C GLY A 258 2.58 7.79 14.94
N CYS A 259 3.33 6.98 14.18
CA CYS A 259 4.37 7.51 13.30
C CYS A 259 3.79 8.48 12.28
N ARG A 260 4.17 9.77 12.36
CA ARG A 260 3.50 10.90 11.69
C ARG A 260 3.60 10.92 10.16
N PHE A 261 4.44 10.08 9.59
CA PHE A 261 4.59 9.91 8.14
C PHE A 261 3.79 8.73 7.59
N CYS A 262 3.36 7.81 8.44
CA CYS A 262 2.87 6.50 8.03
C CYS A 262 1.35 6.48 7.84
N ALA A 263 0.89 6.42 6.59
CA ALA A 263 -0.53 6.37 6.27
C ALA A 263 -1.24 5.18 6.96
N ALA A 264 -0.61 4.00 7.04
CA ALA A 264 -1.22 2.82 7.66
C ALA A 264 -1.58 3.01 9.14
N GLY A 265 -0.84 3.87 9.87
CA GLY A 265 -1.15 4.23 11.26
C GLY A 265 -2.34 5.18 11.43
N PHE A 266 -2.92 5.67 10.32
CA PHE A 266 -4.05 6.60 10.32
C PHE A 266 -5.25 6.04 9.56
N VAL A 267 -5.11 5.73 8.25
CA VAL A 267 -6.26 5.33 7.43
C VAL A 267 -6.84 3.95 7.77
N TYR A 268 -6.15 3.13 8.56
CA TYR A 268 -6.64 1.86 9.08
C TYR A 268 -7.01 1.89 10.56
N ARG A 269 -7.16 3.07 11.15
CA ARG A 269 -7.67 3.17 12.53
C ARG A 269 -9.12 2.71 12.63
N PRO A 270 -9.51 2.10 13.79
CA PRO A 270 -8.66 1.67 14.91
C PRO A 270 -7.77 0.48 14.52
N PRO A 271 -6.60 0.28 15.15
CA PRO A 271 -5.81 -0.92 14.94
C PRO A 271 -6.59 -2.14 15.45
N ARG A 272 -6.59 -3.23 14.66
CA ARG A 272 -7.33 -4.46 14.97
C ARG A 272 -6.43 -5.66 14.76
N PHE A 273 -6.50 -6.61 15.67
CA PHE A 273 -5.72 -7.84 15.64
C PHE A 273 -6.64 -9.05 15.44
N ARG A 274 -6.16 -10.05 14.70
CA ARG A 274 -6.89 -11.30 14.57
C ARG A 274 -6.63 -12.18 15.79
N PRO A 275 -7.66 -12.81 16.38
CA PRO A 275 -7.48 -13.74 17.48
C PRO A 275 -6.71 -14.98 17.05
N PHE A 276 -5.99 -15.59 17.98
CA PHE A 276 -5.15 -16.77 17.70
C PHE A 276 -5.93 -17.95 17.10
N SER A 277 -7.20 -18.15 17.46
CA SER A 277 -8.04 -19.20 16.87
C SER A 277 -8.11 -19.10 15.34
N ILE A 278 -8.39 -17.91 14.81
CA ILE A 278 -8.46 -17.65 13.37
C ILE A 278 -7.06 -17.78 12.72
N LEU A 279 -6.03 -17.26 13.41
CA LEU A 279 -4.66 -17.39 12.91
C LEU A 279 -4.22 -18.86 12.84
N LYS A 280 -4.61 -19.68 13.81
CA LYS A 280 -4.33 -21.11 13.84
C LYS A 280 -4.98 -21.83 12.66
N GLU A 281 -6.26 -21.58 12.39
CA GLU A 281 -6.95 -22.14 11.22
C GLU A 281 -6.25 -21.77 9.90
N CYS A 282 -5.86 -20.48 9.74
CA CYS A 282 -5.09 -20.04 8.58
C CYS A 282 -3.74 -20.76 8.48
N MET A 283 -3.03 -20.92 9.57
CA MET A 283 -1.73 -21.62 9.59
C MET A 283 -1.89 -23.10 9.22
N GLU A 284 -2.91 -23.77 9.71
CA GLU A 284 -3.23 -25.18 9.38
C GLU A 284 -3.59 -25.32 7.90
N GLN A 285 -4.41 -24.41 7.37
CA GLN A 285 -4.68 -24.34 5.94
C GLN A 285 -3.41 -24.07 5.12
N GLY A 286 -2.55 -23.17 5.58
CA GLY A 286 -1.29 -22.83 4.92
C GLY A 286 -0.33 -24.03 4.85
N THR A 287 -0.16 -24.74 5.96
CA THR A 287 0.75 -25.91 6.03
C THR A 287 0.28 -27.10 5.21
N SER A 288 -1.01 -27.18 4.86
CA SER A 288 -1.48 -28.18 3.89
C SER A 288 -1.03 -27.89 2.45
N LYS A 289 -0.63 -26.65 2.15
CA LYS A 289 -0.22 -26.20 0.80
C LYS A 289 1.30 -25.99 0.69
N THR A 290 1.96 -25.53 1.76
CA THR A 290 3.39 -25.20 1.78
C THR A 290 3.96 -25.21 3.21
N ASP A 291 5.28 -25.36 3.33
CA ASP A 291 6.01 -25.24 4.60
C ASP A 291 6.40 -23.79 4.97
N LYS A 292 6.02 -22.81 4.12
CA LYS A 292 6.37 -21.39 4.28
C LYS A 292 5.14 -20.54 4.59
N ILE A 293 5.10 -19.92 5.76
CA ILE A 293 4.03 -19.00 6.17
C ILE A 293 4.62 -17.59 6.32
N GLY A 294 3.97 -16.60 5.71
CA GLY A 294 4.35 -15.19 5.84
C GLY A 294 3.30 -14.40 6.62
N LEU A 295 3.70 -13.81 7.76
CA LEU A 295 2.83 -12.97 8.56
C LEU A 295 2.81 -11.55 7.99
N VAL A 296 1.62 -11.06 7.63
CA VAL A 296 1.40 -9.73 7.05
C VAL A 296 0.67 -8.85 8.07
N GLY A 297 1.24 -7.69 8.36
CA GLY A 297 0.66 -6.70 9.24
C GLY A 297 1.58 -5.50 9.40
N ALA A 298 1.02 -4.35 9.76
CA ALA A 298 1.80 -3.13 9.96
C ALA A 298 2.65 -3.15 11.25
N ALA A 299 2.26 -3.97 12.23
CA ALA A 299 2.86 -4.08 13.55
C ALA A 299 2.83 -5.53 14.06
N VAL A 300 3.47 -6.44 13.33
CA VAL A 300 3.43 -7.89 13.64
C VAL A 300 4.04 -8.19 15.01
N SER A 301 5.08 -7.45 15.42
CA SER A 301 5.70 -7.61 16.74
C SER A 301 4.82 -7.15 17.91
N ASP A 302 3.74 -6.40 17.65
CA ASP A 302 2.80 -5.95 18.67
C ASP A 302 1.57 -6.90 18.79
N LEU A 303 1.58 -8.04 18.11
CA LEU A 303 0.49 -9.01 18.14
C LEU A 303 0.35 -9.62 19.55
N PRO A 304 -0.82 -9.51 20.20
CA PRO A 304 -1.01 -9.98 21.58
C PRO A 304 -0.68 -11.47 21.77
N ASP A 305 -1.05 -12.29 20.79
CA ASP A 305 -0.89 -13.76 20.83
C ASP A 305 0.36 -14.26 20.11
N LEU A 306 1.37 -13.43 19.90
CA LEU A 306 2.59 -13.80 19.18
C LEU A 306 3.25 -15.05 19.79
N ASN A 307 3.27 -15.16 21.12
CA ASN A 307 3.83 -16.33 21.80
C ASN A 307 3.09 -17.63 21.49
N LYS A 308 1.77 -17.60 21.25
CA LYS A 308 0.98 -18.77 20.85
C LYS A 308 1.32 -19.21 19.42
N ILE A 309 1.55 -18.25 18.53
CA ILE A 309 2.03 -18.53 17.16
C ILE A 309 3.42 -19.19 17.24
N CYS A 310 4.26 -18.68 18.14
CA CYS A 310 5.57 -19.22 18.40
C CYS A 310 5.53 -20.69 18.87
N GLY A 311 4.65 -21.00 19.80
CA GLY A 311 4.43 -22.37 20.29
C GLY A 311 3.95 -23.31 19.18
N TRP A 312 2.97 -22.88 18.40
CA TRP A 312 2.43 -23.67 17.29
C TRP A 312 3.50 -23.99 16.21
N GLU A 313 4.37 -23.04 15.88
CA GLU A 313 5.47 -23.24 14.91
C GLU A 313 6.43 -24.34 15.40
N PHE A 314 6.74 -24.38 16.71
CA PHE A 314 7.59 -25.41 17.27
C PHE A 314 7.00 -26.82 17.14
N GLU A 315 5.67 -26.97 17.17
CA GLU A 315 4.99 -28.25 17.02
C GLU A 315 4.94 -28.74 15.56
N LYS A 316 4.79 -27.82 14.59
CA LYS A 316 4.49 -28.13 13.18
C LYS A 316 5.69 -28.05 12.22
N ASP A 317 6.86 -27.63 12.69
CA ASP A 317 8.08 -27.45 11.88
C ASP A 317 7.88 -26.54 10.62
N ALA A 318 6.94 -25.61 10.71
CA ALA A 318 6.69 -24.64 9.66
C ALA A 318 7.74 -23.52 9.69
N ARG A 319 8.04 -22.93 8.54
CA ARG A 319 8.92 -21.76 8.43
C ARG A 319 8.08 -20.49 8.42
N ILE A 320 8.20 -19.68 9.48
CA ILE A 320 7.48 -18.42 9.61
C ILE A 320 8.39 -17.26 9.20
N SER A 321 7.92 -16.40 8.33
CA SER A 321 8.55 -15.15 7.95
C SER A 321 7.77 -13.94 8.44
N PHE A 322 8.50 -12.91 8.81
CA PHE A 322 7.98 -11.65 9.33
C PHE A 322 8.32 -10.51 8.37
N SER A 323 7.50 -9.47 8.34
CA SER A 323 7.83 -8.21 7.69
C SER A 323 8.96 -7.48 8.44
N SER A 324 8.86 -6.18 8.67
CA SER A 324 9.82 -5.45 9.53
C SER A 324 9.48 -5.65 11.01
N LEU A 325 10.52 -5.72 11.85
CA LEU A 325 10.43 -5.85 13.30
C LEU A 325 10.65 -4.49 13.96
N ARG A 326 9.94 -4.22 15.04
CA ARG A 326 10.25 -3.07 15.89
C ARG A 326 11.45 -3.39 16.77
N ALA A 327 12.35 -2.43 16.92
CA ALA A 327 13.58 -2.61 17.70
C ALA A 327 13.31 -2.85 19.21
N ASP A 328 12.28 -2.20 19.76
CA ASP A 328 11.86 -2.29 21.15
C ASP A 328 11.01 -3.53 21.48
N ALA A 329 10.57 -4.30 20.48
CA ALA A 329 9.64 -5.43 20.65
C ALA A 329 10.27 -6.80 20.35
N LEU A 330 11.59 -6.93 20.44
CA LEU A 330 12.29 -8.20 20.19
C LEU A 330 12.35 -9.05 21.47
N THR A 331 11.52 -10.10 21.51
CA THR A 331 11.53 -11.10 22.58
C THR A 331 12.45 -12.28 22.25
N SER A 332 12.81 -13.09 23.27
CA SER A 332 13.60 -14.32 23.11
C SER A 332 12.87 -15.35 22.24
N GLU A 333 11.56 -15.46 22.41
CA GLU A 333 10.69 -16.38 21.66
C GLU A 333 10.69 -16.00 20.17
N LEU A 334 10.48 -14.72 19.84
CA LEU A 334 10.52 -14.23 18.46
C LEU A 334 11.88 -14.52 17.80
N LEU A 335 12.97 -14.28 18.52
CA LEU A 335 14.34 -14.57 18.03
C LEU A 335 14.56 -16.07 17.81
N SER A 336 13.98 -16.92 18.67
CA SER A 336 14.06 -18.38 18.56
C SER A 336 13.35 -18.87 17.29
N ILE A 337 12.19 -18.30 16.95
CA ILE A 337 11.47 -18.63 15.71
C ILE A 337 12.24 -18.19 14.47
N LEU A 338 12.72 -16.96 14.47
CA LEU A 338 13.53 -16.46 13.36
C LEU A 338 14.73 -17.37 13.08
N LYS A 339 15.35 -17.89 14.14
CA LYS A 339 16.44 -18.85 14.03
C LYS A 339 15.96 -20.20 13.50
N LYS A 340 14.88 -20.77 14.04
CA LYS A 340 14.31 -22.05 13.59
C LYS A 340 13.85 -21.99 12.14
N SER A 341 13.18 -20.90 11.75
CA SER A 341 12.78 -20.62 10.36
C SER A 341 13.98 -20.34 9.42
N LYS A 342 15.21 -20.47 9.91
CA LYS A 342 16.45 -20.25 9.13
C LYS A 342 16.52 -18.86 8.49
N THR A 343 15.95 -17.85 9.16
CA THR A 343 15.95 -16.46 8.68
C THR A 343 17.39 -15.98 8.49
N LYS A 344 17.70 -15.53 7.26
CA LYS A 344 19.05 -15.02 6.92
C LYS A 344 19.19 -13.54 7.18
N THR A 345 18.11 -12.78 7.15
CA THR A 345 18.12 -11.33 7.28
C THR A 345 16.95 -10.88 8.15
N ALA A 346 17.24 -10.18 9.24
CA ALA A 346 16.22 -9.47 10.00
C ALA A 346 16.16 -8.00 9.58
N THR A 347 14.97 -7.43 9.56
CA THR A 347 14.75 -6.04 9.15
C THR A 347 14.23 -5.23 10.34
N ILE A 348 14.92 -4.14 10.68
CA ILE A 348 14.45 -3.12 11.62
C ILE A 348 14.37 -1.75 10.94
N ALA A 349 13.48 -0.91 11.41
CA ALA A 349 13.20 0.40 10.81
C ALA A 349 13.42 1.53 11.85
N PRO A 350 14.64 2.04 11.99
CA PRO A 350 14.89 3.25 12.77
C PRO A 350 14.21 4.48 12.18
N ASP A 351 14.07 4.53 10.86
CA ASP A 351 13.51 5.58 10.00
C ASP A 351 14.27 6.92 10.06
N ALA A 352 14.94 7.26 11.16
CA ALA A 352 15.77 8.46 11.29
C ALA A 352 17.05 8.18 12.12
N GLY A 353 18.12 8.95 11.83
CA GLY A 353 19.43 8.76 12.45
C GLY A 353 19.51 9.31 13.88
N SER A 354 18.93 10.46 14.14
CA SER A 354 18.99 11.16 15.44
C SER A 354 17.73 10.91 16.28
N ASP A 355 17.86 10.94 17.63
CA ASP A 355 16.73 10.89 18.55
C ASP A 355 15.76 12.06 18.30
N ARG A 356 16.31 13.26 18.01
CA ARG A 356 15.52 14.41 17.64
C ARG A 356 14.57 14.10 16.49
N MET A 357 15.08 13.53 15.39
CA MET A 357 14.24 13.20 14.24
C MET A 357 13.29 12.04 14.51
N ARG A 358 13.68 11.05 15.32
CA ARG A 358 12.75 10.00 15.76
C ARG A 358 11.59 10.57 16.57
N ASN A 359 11.82 11.61 17.37
CA ASN A 359 10.75 12.34 18.07
C ASN A 359 9.87 13.15 17.12
N VAL A 360 10.45 13.85 16.13
CA VAL A 360 9.69 14.56 15.08
C VAL A 360 8.72 13.64 14.38
N ILE A 361 9.18 12.46 13.97
CA ILE A 361 8.33 11.47 13.29
C ILE A 361 7.50 10.60 14.25
N ASN A 362 7.60 10.82 15.56
CA ASN A 362 6.95 10.03 16.61
C ASN A 362 7.20 8.52 16.49
N LYS A 363 8.47 8.12 16.27
CA LYS A 363 8.82 6.72 16.09
C LYS A 363 8.74 5.90 17.37
N GLY A 364 8.97 6.54 18.53
CA GLY A 364 8.88 5.93 19.85
C GLY A 364 9.91 4.84 20.14
N ILE A 365 11.10 4.92 19.52
CA ILE A 365 12.25 4.05 19.81
C ILE A 365 13.51 4.89 20.04
N SER A 366 14.34 4.48 20.99
CA SER A 366 15.61 5.12 21.32
C SER A 366 16.79 4.55 20.51
N GLU A 367 17.94 5.24 20.55
CA GLU A 367 19.19 4.68 20.00
C GLU A 367 19.58 3.37 20.70
N THR A 368 19.35 3.28 22.02
CA THR A 368 19.64 2.08 22.80
C THR A 368 18.82 0.88 22.31
N ASP A 369 17.51 1.05 22.10
CA ASP A 369 16.65 -0.01 21.57
C ASP A 369 17.16 -0.55 20.23
N ILE A 370 17.62 0.34 19.34
CA ILE A 370 18.15 -0.03 18.02
C ILE A 370 19.45 -0.82 18.15
N LEU A 371 20.36 -0.38 19.03
CA LEU A 371 21.65 -1.04 19.25
C LEU A 371 21.47 -2.41 19.90
N ASP A 372 20.62 -2.51 20.90
CA ASP A 372 20.31 -3.76 21.59
C ASP A 372 19.57 -4.75 20.67
N ALA A 373 18.66 -4.27 19.82
CA ALA A 373 18.01 -5.06 18.79
C ALA A 373 19.04 -5.69 17.83
N ALA A 374 19.97 -4.89 17.33
CA ALA A 374 21.01 -5.36 16.43
C ALA A 374 21.90 -6.44 17.10
N GLU A 375 22.24 -6.24 18.36
CA GLU A 375 23.04 -7.19 19.15
C GLU A 375 22.27 -8.51 19.37
N LYS A 376 21.01 -8.45 19.82
CA LYS A 376 20.14 -9.61 20.05
C LYS A 376 19.93 -10.44 18.77
N ILE A 377 19.67 -9.80 17.62
CA ILE A 377 19.48 -10.46 16.32
C ILE A 377 20.72 -11.28 15.95
N VAL A 378 21.90 -10.68 16.04
CA VAL A 378 23.16 -11.37 15.73
C VAL A 378 23.46 -12.46 16.75
N ALA A 379 23.23 -12.21 18.04
CA ALA A 379 23.40 -13.19 19.11
C ALA A 379 22.46 -14.39 18.92
N ALA A 380 21.27 -14.21 18.37
CA ALA A 380 20.36 -15.29 18.00
C ALA A 380 20.86 -16.12 16.78
N GLY A 381 21.87 -15.65 16.06
CA GLY A 381 22.48 -16.35 14.91
C GLY A 381 21.95 -15.93 13.55
N ILE A 382 21.20 -14.83 13.47
CA ILE A 382 20.75 -14.24 12.21
C ILE A 382 21.90 -13.41 11.65
N PRO A 383 22.48 -13.79 10.47
CA PRO A 383 23.74 -13.22 10.02
C PRO A 383 23.61 -11.80 9.44
N ASN A 384 22.48 -11.44 8.86
CA ASN A 384 22.33 -10.18 8.15
C ASN A 384 21.28 -9.28 8.79
N LEU A 385 21.52 -7.97 8.72
CA LEU A 385 20.61 -6.94 9.20
C LEU A 385 20.24 -5.98 8.08
N LYS A 386 18.95 -5.69 7.90
CA LYS A 386 18.47 -4.64 7.01
C LYS A 386 17.91 -3.48 7.83
N LEU A 387 18.37 -2.27 7.53
CA LEU A 387 17.98 -1.05 8.21
C LEU A 387 17.24 -0.13 7.25
N TYR A 388 16.04 0.32 7.64
CA TYR A 388 15.31 1.34 6.88
C TYR A 388 15.54 2.73 7.48
N PHE A 389 15.83 3.69 6.59
CA PHE A 389 15.91 5.12 6.92
C PHE A 389 15.22 5.95 5.85
N MET A 390 14.78 7.15 6.25
CA MET A 390 14.27 8.18 5.36
C MET A 390 15.17 9.41 5.39
N VAL A 391 15.20 10.14 4.28
CA VAL A 391 15.78 11.49 4.16
C VAL A 391 14.75 12.46 3.59
N GLY A 392 14.88 13.74 3.91
CA GLY A 392 13.91 14.76 3.50
C GLY A 392 12.72 14.88 4.46
N LEU A 393 12.87 14.43 5.70
CA LEU A 393 11.85 14.57 6.75
C LEU A 393 11.66 16.05 7.13
N PRO A 394 10.45 16.45 7.58
CA PRO A 394 10.21 17.82 8.06
C PRO A 394 11.20 18.21 9.15
N THR A 395 11.76 19.41 9.08
CA THR A 395 12.78 19.95 9.99
C THR A 395 14.15 19.25 10.00
N GLU A 396 14.41 18.31 9.07
CA GLU A 396 15.66 17.57 9.00
C GLU A 396 16.83 18.46 8.60
N THR A 397 17.91 18.43 9.37
CA THR A 397 19.17 19.12 9.11
C THR A 397 20.23 18.17 8.52
N LEU A 398 21.34 18.73 8.04
CA LEU A 398 22.48 17.91 7.57
C LEU A 398 23.15 17.12 8.70
N ASP A 399 23.02 17.57 9.94
CA ASP A 399 23.53 16.83 11.13
C ASP A 399 22.66 15.61 11.43
N ASP A 400 21.34 15.69 11.20
CA ASP A 400 20.44 14.54 11.32
C ASP A 400 20.73 13.48 10.23
N VAL A 401 21.10 13.93 9.03
CA VAL A 401 21.53 13.04 7.95
C VAL A 401 22.88 12.37 8.30
N GLU A 402 23.83 13.10 8.90
CA GLU A 402 25.10 12.55 9.38
C GLU A 402 24.88 11.57 10.56
N ALA A 403 23.87 11.82 11.38
CA ALA A 403 23.48 10.92 12.45
C ALA A 403 23.07 9.52 11.94
N ILE A 404 22.54 9.40 10.70
CA ILE A 404 22.30 8.09 10.06
C ILE A 404 23.62 7.33 9.90
N VAL A 405 24.66 8.01 9.41
CA VAL A 405 26.00 7.41 9.23
C VAL A 405 26.57 6.98 10.56
N THR A 406 26.48 7.84 11.57
CA THR A 406 26.97 7.58 12.93
C THR A 406 26.26 6.39 13.58
N LEU A 407 24.93 6.34 13.48
CA LEU A 407 24.12 5.23 14.01
C LEU A 407 24.48 3.91 13.31
N CYS A 408 24.61 3.90 11.99
CA CYS A 408 25.03 2.71 11.24
C CYS A 408 26.42 2.21 11.66
N LYS A 409 27.37 3.12 11.95
CA LYS A 409 28.70 2.75 12.47
C LYS A 409 28.62 2.16 13.89
N LYS A 410 27.79 2.73 14.78
CA LYS A 410 27.55 2.19 16.13
C LYS A 410 26.90 0.80 16.06
N ILE A 411 25.88 0.63 15.22
CA ILE A 411 25.25 -0.69 14.97
C ILE A 411 26.31 -1.68 14.46
N LYS A 412 27.14 -1.27 13.50
CA LYS A 412 28.21 -2.13 12.98
C LYS A 412 29.20 -2.55 14.06
N HIS A 413 29.57 -1.67 14.97
CA HIS A 413 30.45 -1.99 16.08
C HIS A 413 29.82 -3.04 17.01
N ARG A 414 28.57 -2.86 17.43
CA ARG A 414 27.83 -3.84 18.26
C ARG A 414 27.68 -5.18 17.53
N PHE A 415 27.33 -5.14 16.25
CA PHE A 415 27.24 -6.30 15.36
C PHE A 415 28.54 -7.11 15.32
N LEU A 416 29.71 -6.45 15.16
CA LEU A 416 30.99 -7.12 15.12
C LEU A 416 31.38 -7.75 16.47
N LYS A 417 31.09 -7.07 17.59
CA LYS A 417 31.34 -7.61 18.93
C LYS A 417 30.61 -8.94 19.14
N SER A 418 29.34 -9.01 18.75
CA SER A 418 28.51 -10.22 18.91
C SER A 418 28.80 -11.31 17.87
N SER A 419 29.24 -10.94 16.64
CA SER A 419 29.56 -11.90 15.58
C SER A 419 30.91 -12.59 15.71
N ARG A 420 31.89 -11.98 16.38
CA ARG A 420 33.23 -12.57 16.62
C ARG A 420 33.12 -13.90 17.37
N ALA A 421 32.21 -14.00 18.33
CA ALA A 421 31.94 -15.23 19.07
C ALA A 421 31.43 -16.39 18.19
N LYS A 422 30.89 -16.12 17.01
CA LYS A 422 30.27 -17.10 16.11
C LYS A 422 31.02 -17.37 14.80
N LYS A 423 32.23 -16.79 14.62
CA LYS A 423 33.06 -16.94 13.40
C LYS A 423 32.35 -16.67 12.07
N ARG A 424 31.25 -15.92 12.07
CA ARG A 424 30.50 -15.57 10.86
C ARG A 424 30.29 -14.05 10.80
N MET A 425 30.83 -13.41 9.77
CA MET A 425 30.62 -11.99 9.48
C MET A 425 29.48 -11.87 8.46
N GLY A 426 28.36 -11.33 8.90
CA GLY A 426 27.24 -11.00 8.01
C GLY A 426 27.33 -9.57 7.44
N GLU A 427 26.28 -9.19 6.75
CA GLU A 427 26.15 -7.90 6.07
C GLU A 427 25.06 -7.03 6.72
N ILE A 428 25.30 -5.72 6.75
CA ILE A 428 24.29 -4.72 7.08
C ILE A 428 23.90 -4.02 5.79
N THR A 429 22.64 -4.13 5.41
CA THR A 429 22.04 -3.41 4.27
C THR A 429 21.28 -2.20 4.79
N VAL A 430 21.69 -1.01 4.40
CA VAL A 430 20.99 0.26 4.67
C VAL A 430 20.10 0.58 3.48
N SER A 431 18.80 0.58 3.69
CA SER A 431 17.80 1.01 2.70
C SER A 431 17.38 2.44 3.01
N LEU A 432 17.69 3.36 2.10
CA LEU A 432 17.48 4.79 2.27
C LEU A 432 16.42 5.27 1.28
N ASN A 433 15.31 5.79 1.80
CA ASN A 433 14.17 6.22 1.02
C ASN A 433 13.95 7.74 1.17
N SER A 434 13.47 8.38 0.11
CA SER A 434 13.03 9.77 0.16
C SER A 434 11.67 9.86 0.83
N PHE A 435 11.51 10.80 1.75
CA PHE A 435 10.21 11.06 2.39
C PHE A 435 9.21 11.60 1.36
N VAL A 436 8.00 11.05 1.39
CA VAL A 436 6.86 11.50 0.57
C VAL A 436 5.69 11.82 1.50
N PRO A 437 5.22 13.08 1.52
CA PRO A 437 4.04 13.45 2.31
C PRO A 437 2.79 12.69 1.83
N LYS A 438 2.02 12.16 2.78
CA LYS A 438 0.81 11.36 2.48
C LYS A 438 -0.46 12.01 3.01
N PRO A 439 -1.58 11.90 2.27
CA PRO A 439 -2.91 12.26 2.76
C PRO A 439 -3.24 11.60 4.11
N PHE A 440 -4.08 12.23 4.90
CA PHE A 440 -4.54 11.76 6.22
C PHE A 440 -3.44 11.46 7.24
N THR A 441 -2.22 11.97 7.01
CA THR A 441 -1.15 11.93 8.01
C THR A 441 -0.90 13.34 8.57
N PRO A 442 -0.30 13.47 9.78
CA PRO A 442 0.13 14.77 10.26
C PRO A 442 1.02 15.55 9.30
N PHE A 443 1.73 14.86 8.41
CA PHE A 443 2.61 15.48 7.41
C PHE A 443 1.94 15.74 6.05
N GLN A 444 0.62 15.66 5.94
CA GLN A 444 -0.08 15.94 4.67
C GLN A 444 0.07 17.38 4.17
N TRP A 445 0.40 18.32 5.06
CA TRP A 445 0.58 19.75 4.72
C TRP A 445 2.00 20.11 4.30
N VAL A 446 3.00 19.30 4.68
CA VAL A 446 4.41 19.63 4.39
C VAL A 446 4.74 19.46 2.92
N GLN A 447 5.70 20.24 2.47
CA GLN A 447 6.32 20.06 1.17
C GLN A 447 7.30 18.87 1.17
N MET A 448 7.57 18.33 -0.01
CA MET A 448 8.67 17.40 -0.21
C MET A 448 9.98 18.17 -0.42
N ASP A 449 11.11 17.66 0.04
CA ASP A 449 12.42 18.21 -0.29
C ASP A 449 12.67 18.20 -1.81
N ASP A 450 13.38 19.22 -2.31
CA ASP A 450 13.82 19.26 -3.70
C ASP A 450 14.67 18.04 -4.07
N VAL A 451 14.48 17.53 -5.28
CA VAL A 451 15.18 16.33 -5.79
C VAL A 451 16.71 16.48 -5.74
N ARG A 452 17.26 17.69 -5.92
CA ARG A 452 18.71 17.93 -5.84
C ARG A 452 19.19 17.85 -4.40
N LEU A 453 18.41 18.39 -3.46
CA LEU A 453 18.70 18.30 -2.02
C LEU A 453 18.66 16.85 -1.55
N LEU A 454 17.63 16.09 -1.93
CA LEU A 454 17.55 14.65 -1.62
C LEU A 454 18.74 13.87 -2.17
N LYS A 455 19.15 14.12 -3.42
CA LYS A 455 20.36 13.53 -3.99
C LYS A 455 21.61 13.85 -3.18
N SER A 456 21.74 15.08 -2.70
CA SER A 456 22.85 15.53 -1.85
C SER A 456 22.85 14.78 -0.52
N LYS A 457 21.70 14.69 0.17
CA LYS A 457 21.54 13.95 1.43
C LYS A 457 21.88 12.46 1.25
N ILE A 458 21.36 11.82 0.21
CA ILE A 458 21.67 10.41 -0.13
C ILE A 458 23.17 10.23 -0.39
N LYS A 459 23.80 11.14 -1.15
CA LYS A 459 25.24 11.09 -1.44
C LYS A 459 26.07 11.20 -0.16
N LYS A 460 25.65 12.06 0.79
CA LYS A 460 26.30 12.21 2.10
C LYS A 460 26.32 10.89 2.86
N VAL A 461 25.17 10.21 2.97
CA VAL A 461 25.08 8.90 3.66
C VAL A 461 25.90 7.83 2.92
N LYS A 462 25.80 7.73 1.60
CA LYS A 462 26.58 6.78 0.79
C LYS A 462 28.08 6.99 0.98
N ASN A 463 28.56 8.23 0.94
CA ASN A 463 29.97 8.56 1.12
C ASN A 463 30.45 8.24 2.55
N GLY A 464 29.64 8.56 3.58
CA GLY A 464 29.96 8.30 4.98
C GLY A 464 30.09 6.81 5.32
N LEU A 465 29.38 5.94 4.58
CA LEU A 465 29.40 4.48 4.77
C LEU A 465 30.24 3.71 3.74
N LYS A 466 30.75 4.36 2.68
CA LYS A 466 31.47 3.71 1.57
C LYS A 466 32.67 2.86 2.02
N ARG A 467 33.36 3.28 3.07
CA ARG A 467 34.56 2.59 3.60
C ARG A 467 34.27 1.69 4.80
N VAL A 468 32.99 1.53 5.17
CA VAL A 468 32.62 0.65 6.29
C VAL A 468 32.43 -0.77 5.76
N ALA A 469 33.33 -1.67 6.15
CA ALA A 469 33.29 -3.05 5.67
C ALA A 469 31.96 -3.76 6.01
N ASN A 470 31.42 -4.55 5.08
CA ASN A 470 30.17 -5.29 5.20
C ASN A 470 28.93 -4.40 5.47
N VAL A 471 28.96 -3.14 5.03
CA VAL A 471 27.81 -2.25 5.01
C VAL A 471 27.52 -1.84 3.57
N ARG A 472 26.31 -2.10 3.08
CA ARG A 472 25.85 -1.68 1.75
C ARG A 472 24.71 -0.68 1.88
N VAL A 473 24.71 0.34 1.02
CA VAL A 473 23.64 1.36 0.98
C VAL A 473 22.89 1.26 -0.33
N HIS A 474 21.63 0.87 -0.25
CA HIS A 474 20.67 0.98 -1.32
C HIS A 474 19.82 2.22 -1.09
N ALA A 475 19.61 3.02 -2.12
CA ALA A 475 18.76 4.20 -2.03
C ALA A 475 17.79 4.21 -3.19
N ASP A 476 16.60 4.71 -2.95
CA ASP A 476 15.64 5.00 -4.00
C ASP A 476 16.16 6.08 -4.97
N ILE A 477 15.44 6.26 -6.05
CA ILE A 477 15.71 7.33 -7.02
C ILE A 477 14.76 8.47 -6.70
N PRO A 478 15.23 9.65 -6.20
CA PRO A 478 14.36 10.74 -5.78
C PRO A 478 13.36 11.25 -6.83
N LYS A 479 13.65 11.02 -8.11
CA LYS A 479 12.70 11.32 -9.19
C LYS A 479 11.39 10.51 -9.07
N TRP A 480 11.48 9.24 -8.66
CA TRP A 480 10.28 8.42 -8.46
C TRP A 480 9.52 8.83 -7.19
N ALA A 481 10.22 9.28 -6.16
CA ALA A 481 9.57 9.87 -4.98
C ALA A 481 8.85 11.19 -5.33
N TYR A 482 9.39 12.00 -6.23
CA TYR A 482 8.73 13.20 -6.77
C TYR A 482 7.42 12.83 -7.50
N ILE A 483 7.47 11.84 -8.40
CA ILE A 483 6.27 11.36 -9.11
C ILE A 483 5.25 10.81 -8.11
N HIS A 484 5.70 10.06 -7.13
CA HIS A 484 4.88 9.53 -6.06
C HIS A 484 4.17 10.65 -5.27
N ALA A 485 4.90 11.72 -4.90
CA ALA A 485 4.33 12.87 -4.20
C ALA A 485 3.29 13.60 -5.08
N LEU A 486 3.58 13.78 -6.37
CA LEU A 486 2.65 14.34 -7.34
C LEU A 486 1.33 13.55 -7.38
N LEU A 487 1.40 12.24 -7.54
CA LEU A 487 0.23 11.38 -7.67
C LEU A 487 -0.53 11.22 -6.35
N SER A 488 0.19 11.16 -5.23
CA SER A 488 -0.41 11.04 -3.91
C SER A 488 -1.15 12.31 -3.45
N ARG A 489 -0.66 13.49 -3.86
CA ARG A 489 -1.14 14.81 -3.41
C ARG A 489 -1.88 15.61 -4.48
N GLY A 490 -1.95 15.08 -5.71
CA GLY A 490 -2.63 15.72 -6.84
C GLY A 490 -4.15 15.84 -6.62
N ASP A 491 -4.75 16.83 -7.24
CA ASP A 491 -6.19 16.95 -7.39
C ASP A 491 -6.64 16.38 -8.75
N ARG A 492 -7.88 16.63 -9.14
CA ARG A 492 -8.47 16.19 -10.42
C ARG A 492 -7.69 16.73 -11.65
N LYS A 493 -7.04 17.88 -11.55
CA LYS A 493 -6.21 18.43 -12.64
C LYS A 493 -4.95 17.59 -12.88
N ALA A 494 -4.45 16.86 -11.88
CA ALA A 494 -3.33 15.92 -12.05
C ALA A 494 -3.64 14.81 -13.06
N GLY A 495 -4.92 14.50 -13.30
CA GLY A 495 -5.36 13.60 -14.37
C GLY A 495 -4.92 14.03 -15.76
N GLN A 496 -4.75 15.34 -16.01
CA GLN A 496 -4.22 15.85 -17.29
C GLN A 496 -2.75 15.45 -17.47
N ILE A 497 -1.96 15.47 -16.38
CA ILE A 497 -0.59 14.98 -16.40
C ILE A 497 -0.56 13.48 -16.70
N LEU A 498 -1.45 12.69 -16.08
CA LEU A 498 -1.55 11.25 -16.34
C LEU A 498 -1.93 10.93 -17.78
N SER A 499 -2.89 11.67 -18.39
CA SER A 499 -3.21 11.55 -19.82
C SER A 499 -1.98 11.80 -20.69
N LEU A 500 -1.23 12.86 -20.41
CA LEU A 500 -0.01 13.18 -21.15
C LEU A 500 1.10 12.14 -20.95
N VAL A 501 1.22 11.56 -19.74
CA VAL A 501 2.17 10.44 -19.48
C VAL A 501 1.83 9.25 -20.38
N ASN A 502 0.55 8.90 -20.48
CA ASN A 502 0.10 7.80 -21.33
C ASN A 502 0.41 8.10 -22.81
N THR A 503 0.04 9.28 -23.31
CA THR A 503 0.34 9.72 -24.68
C THR A 503 1.85 9.75 -24.97
N ASN A 504 2.66 10.12 -23.99
CA ASN A 504 4.12 10.15 -24.09
C ASN A 504 4.79 8.80 -23.74
N GLN A 505 4.02 7.70 -23.67
CA GLN A 505 4.53 6.35 -23.41
C GLN A 505 5.42 6.27 -22.15
N GLY A 506 5.00 6.90 -21.06
CA GLY A 506 5.74 6.90 -19.80
C GLY A 506 6.92 7.87 -19.71
N ASN A 507 7.12 8.72 -20.72
CA ASN A 507 8.22 9.71 -20.71
C ASN A 507 7.87 10.94 -19.85
N TRP A 508 8.11 10.84 -18.55
CA TRP A 508 7.86 11.90 -17.59
C TRP A 508 8.55 13.23 -17.89
N PRO A 509 9.86 13.28 -18.28
CA PRO A 509 10.50 14.54 -18.63
C PRO A 509 9.82 15.29 -19.79
N ARG A 510 9.38 14.56 -20.82
CA ARG A 510 8.62 15.13 -21.94
C ARG A 510 7.25 15.61 -21.47
N THR A 511 6.59 14.81 -20.64
CA THR A 511 5.28 15.13 -20.08
C THR A 511 5.32 16.44 -19.27
N PHE A 512 6.28 16.58 -18.35
CA PHE A 512 6.38 17.81 -17.53
C PHE A 512 6.66 19.06 -18.35
N LYS A 513 7.39 18.95 -19.48
CA LYS A 513 7.62 20.09 -20.38
C LYS A 513 6.37 20.54 -21.15
N SER A 514 5.47 19.60 -21.47
CA SER A 514 4.27 19.86 -22.26
C SER A 514 3.01 20.03 -21.42
N SER A 515 3.09 19.77 -20.11
CA SER A 515 1.93 19.84 -19.23
C SER A 515 1.47 21.30 -19.01
N PRO A 516 0.16 21.59 -19.17
CA PRO A 516 -0.41 22.88 -18.77
C PRO A 516 -0.55 23.00 -17.25
N VAL A 517 -0.45 21.88 -16.52
CA VAL A 517 -0.52 21.83 -15.05
C VAL A 517 0.90 21.79 -14.50
N ASN A 518 1.22 22.69 -13.58
CA ASN A 518 2.52 22.71 -12.91
C ASN A 518 2.61 21.57 -11.86
N PRO A 519 3.42 20.54 -12.06
CA PRO A 519 3.54 19.43 -11.10
C PRO A 519 4.16 19.86 -9.77
N ASP A 520 5.04 20.89 -9.75
CA ASP A 520 5.70 21.41 -8.55
C ASP A 520 4.70 21.99 -7.55
N PHE A 521 3.54 22.46 -8.02
CA PHE A 521 2.44 22.92 -7.18
C PHE A 521 1.96 21.85 -6.18
N TYR A 522 1.95 20.59 -6.60
CA TYR A 522 1.55 19.48 -5.74
C TYR A 522 2.69 18.98 -4.85
N VAL A 523 3.93 19.06 -5.32
CA VAL A 523 5.09 18.41 -4.69
C VAL A 523 5.80 19.35 -3.72
N TYR A 524 6.12 20.56 -4.15
CA TYR A 524 7.01 21.47 -3.41
C TYR A 524 6.29 22.57 -2.65
N ARG A 525 4.98 22.70 -2.81
CA ARG A 525 4.22 23.68 -2.05
C ARG A 525 3.89 23.18 -0.65
N GLU A 526 4.25 23.97 0.37
CA GLU A 526 3.67 23.82 1.70
C GLU A 526 2.19 24.25 1.66
N ARG A 527 1.32 23.50 2.28
CA ARG A 527 -0.12 23.75 2.31
C ARG A 527 -0.52 24.41 3.61
N SER A 528 -1.44 25.35 3.56
CA SER A 528 -2.02 25.91 4.77
C SER A 528 -2.77 24.83 5.55
N LEU A 529 -2.71 24.91 6.88
CA LEU A 529 -3.47 24.00 7.74
C LEU A 529 -4.99 24.11 7.56
N ASP A 530 -5.46 25.26 7.06
CA ASP A 530 -6.89 25.52 6.85
C ASP A 530 -7.32 25.33 5.39
N GLU A 531 -6.38 25.01 4.49
CA GLU A 531 -6.67 24.72 3.09
C GLU A 531 -7.60 23.52 2.95
N LEU A 532 -8.55 23.61 2.00
CA LEU A 532 -9.34 22.47 1.56
C LEU A 532 -8.45 21.56 0.72
N LEU A 533 -8.28 20.32 1.18
CA LEU A 533 -7.41 19.35 0.53
C LEU A 533 -8.20 18.46 -0.43
N PRO A 534 -7.61 17.98 -1.53
CA PRO A 534 -8.31 17.16 -2.53
C PRO A 534 -8.97 15.89 -1.99
N TRP A 535 -8.55 15.42 -0.83
CA TRP A 535 -9.07 14.21 -0.15
C TRP A 535 -9.96 14.49 1.06
N ASP A 536 -10.23 15.76 1.40
CA ASP A 536 -11.04 16.12 2.60
C ASP A 536 -12.50 15.66 2.52
N PHE A 537 -12.98 15.25 1.35
CA PHE A 537 -14.30 14.67 1.17
C PHE A 537 -14.40 13.20 1.64
N ILE A 538 -13.28 12.52 1.87
CA ILE A 538 -13.25 11.16 2.42
C ILE A 538 -13.27 11.24 3.93
N ASP A 539 -14.16 10.49 4.58
CA ASP A 539 -14.25 10.42 6.02
C ASP A 539 -13.66 9.11 6.55
N HIS A 540 -12.54 9.23 7.24
CA HIS A 540 -11.89 8.13 7.98
C HIS A 540 -12.27 8.12 9.48
N GLY A 541 -13.17 8.98 9.92
CA GLY A 541 -13.46 9.22 11.33
C GLY A 541 -12.35 9.97 12.08
N ILE A 542 -11.27 10.40 11.41
CA ILE A 542 -10.16 11.10 12.03
C ILE A 542 -10.42 12.60 12.01
N ARG A 543 -10.45 13.23 13.19
CA ARG A 543 -10.60 14.68 13.30
C ARG A 543 -9.39 15.42 12.69
N LYS A 544 -9.64 16.36 11.78
CA LYS A 544 -8.59 17.21 11.17
C LYS A 544 -7.81 17.99 12.25
N SER A 545 -8.48 18.39 13.34
CA SER A 545 -7.84 19.03 14.50
C SER A 545 -6.79 18.15 15.19
N PHE A 546 -7.01 16.83 15.26
CA PHE A 546 -6.02 15.89 15.77
C PHE A 546 -4.77 15.86 14.88
N LEU A 547 -4.91 15.75 13.55
CA LEU A 547 -3.79 15.77 12.63
C LEU A 547 -3.00 17.09 12.73
N LYS A 548 -3.69 18.24 12.84
CA LYS A 548 -3.07 19.55 13.06
C LYS A 548 -2.30 19.60 14.38
N SER A 549 -2.84 19.03 15.44
CA SER A 549 -2.18 18.96 16.76
C SER A 549 -0.90 18.12 16.67
N GLU A 550 -0.96 16.96 16.03
CA GLU A 550 0.21 16.09 15.84
C GLU A 550 1.28 16.73 14.94
N TYR A 551 0.88 17.49 13.91
CA TYR A 551 1.80 18.29 13.12
C TYR A 551 2.53 19.34 13.97
N LYS A 552 1.80 20.09 14.80
CA LYS A 552 2.40 21.09 15.70
C LYS A 552 3.38 20.47 16.71
N LYS A 553 3.04 19.30 17.27
CA LYS A 553 3.95 18.53 18.14
C LYS A 553 5.20 18.08 17.39
N ALA A 554 5.05 17.64 16.11
CA ALA A 554 6.19 17.25 15.29
C ALA A 554 7.22 18.36 15.14
N ILE A 555 6.77 19.57 14.74
CA ILE A 555 7.65 20.74 14.59
C ILE A 555 8.38 21.09 15.90
N GLN A 556 7.75 20.82 17.05
CA GLN A 556 8.35 21.02 18.37
C GLN A 556 9.21 19.83 18.85
N GLY A 557 9.31 18.75 18.10
CA GLY A 557 10.02 17.52 18.50
C GLY A 557 9.37 16.78 19.69
N LYS A 558 8.09 17.07 19.98
CA LYS A 558 7.33 16.42 21.06
C LYS A 558 6.74 15.10 20.58
N THR A 559 6.79 14.08 21.42
CA THR A 559 6.19 12.76 21.17
C THR A 559 4.73 12.69 21.60
N SER A 560 4.03 11.66 21.12
CA SER A 560 2.68 11.29 21.51
C SER A 560 2.63 9.79 21.84
N PRO A 561 1.80 9.37 22.80
CA PRO A 561 1.68 7.96 23.16
C PRO A 561 1.05 7.14 22.00
N PRO A 562 1.23 5.81 21.99
CA PRO A 562 0.51 4.92 21.10
C PRO A 562 -0.99 4.92 21.36
N CYS A 563 -1.76 4.44 20.40
CA CYS A 563 -3.21 4.31 20.49
C CYS A 563 -3.58 3.17 21.43
N VAL A 564 -4.40 3.45 22.46
CA VAL A 564 -4.99 2.45 23.36
C VAL A 564 -6.45 2.31 22.97
N VAL A 565 -6.79 1.25 22.23
CA VAL A 565 -8.09 1.09 21.53
C VAL A 565 -9.28 1.11 22.49
N GLU A 566 -9.16 0.51 23.67
CA GLU A 566 -10.28 0.31 24.61
C GLU A 566 -10.74 1.58 25.35
N SER A 567 -9.95 2.66 25.34
CA SER A 567 -10.24 3.88 26.11
C SER A 567 -9.87 5.18 25.40
N CYS A 568 -9.58 5.13 24.09
CA CYS A 568 -9.05 6.27 23.37
C CYS A 568 -10.13 7.06 22.63
N ASN A 569 -10.26 8.35 22.96
CA ASN A 569 -11.11 9.32 22.26
C ASN A 569 -10.31 10.44 21.56
N ILE A 570 -8.98 10.29 21.41
CA ILE A 570 -8.08 11.38 21.01
C ILE A 570 -8.26 11.75 19.54
N CYS A 571 -8.25 10.77 18.64
CA CYS A 571 -8.31 11.02 17.19
C CYS A 571 -9.73 11.16 16.62
N GLY A 572 -10.75 10.68 17.32
CA GLY A 572 -12.16 10.71 16.90
C GLY A 572 -12.71 9.37 16.39
N VAL A 573 -11.86 8.41 16.01
CA VAL A 573 -12.31 7.15 15.38
C VAL A 573 -13.03 6.21 16.34
N CYS A 574 -12.69 6.21 17.62
CA CYS A 574 -13.27 5.32 18.63
C CYS A 574 -14.37 6.01 19.49
N THR A 575 -14.80 7.20 19.10
CA THR A 575 -15.90 7.90 19.77
C THR A 575 -17.21 7.48 19.11
N GLU A 576 -17.82 6.43 19.57
CA GLU A 576 -19.26 6.16 19.49
C GLU A 576 -19.80 5.88 20.88
#